data_56e2847a1826aed0c29f91e24c47fe1c
#
_entry.id   56e2847a1826aed0c29f91e24c47fe1c
#
_cell.length_a   1.000
_cell.length_b   1.000
_cell.length_c   1.000
_cell.angle_alpha   90.00
_cell.angle_beta   90.00
_cell.angle_gamma   90.00
#
_symmetry.space_group_name_H-M   'P 1'
#
loop_
_entity.id
_entity.type
_entity.pdbx_description
1 polymer ?
#
loop_
_entity_poly.entity_id
_entity_poly.type
_entity_poly.pdbx_seq_one_letter_code
_entity_poly.pdbx_strand_id
1 'polypeptide(L)'
;MTEDEKVIYKFLRSKVFKRYICILLCLVLYITVLHLSVSAEEAKNRTVRVGWYEGTYNTTEPDGKKRGYSYEYQQAVAAHTGWKYEYVEGSWSELMNMLKSGEIDLMGGVSYAEERSTSMLFSELPMGEDKYYLYVNPSDTDISASDLTTLNGKRIGVLPDTLSARRFCEWEKSHGVDTQQVDITSTDEARQKLQNQEIDGFVLNESSQWEKHNISPALLIGSSYNYFAVSKKCPDLKEELDQAMQKIEKENPFYEEDLYKRYLSANPIETLTDEEQNWLEQHGAVRIGYLKKDVGVSLANAESGEPTGILNDYISLASNCMGEKV
;
A
#
# COMPACT_ATOMS: atom_id res chain seq x y z
N MET A 1 -63.02 -15.49 28.16
CA MET A 1 -61.95 -16.51 28.09
C MET A 1 -62.62 -17.87 28.10
N THR A 2 -62.53 -18.59 27.01
CA THR A 2 -63.12 -19.89 26.84
C THR A 2 -62.41 -20.92 27.74
N GLU A 3 -62.99 -22.11 27.95
CA GLU A 3 -62.38 -23.17 28.77
C GLU A 3 -61.04 -23.62 28.14
N ASP A 4 -60.93 -23.66 26.82
CA ASP A 4 -59.73 -23.99 26.10
C ASP A 4 -58.60 -22.93 26.31
N GLU A 5 -58.93 -21.66 26.32
CA GLU A 5 -58.01 -20.57 26.63
C GLU A 5 -57.42 -20.67 28.04
N LYS A 6 -58.22 -21.10 29.00
CA LYS A 6 -57.78 -21.30 30.39
C LYS A 6 -56.79 -22.49 30.49
N VAL A 7 -57.07 -23.57 29.77
CA VAL A 7 -56.18 -24.75 29.73
C VAL A 7 -54.83 -24.40 29.11
N ILE A 8 -54.80 -23.68 27.97
CA ILE A 8 -53.59 -23.20 27.29
C ILE A 8 -52.80 -22.27 28.21
N TYR A 9 -53.46 -21.33 28.87
CA TYR A 9 -52.84 -20.39 29.79
C TYR A 9 -52.18 -21.07 31.00
N LYS A 10 -52.86 -22.11 31.54
CA LYS A 10 -52.35 -22.93 32.66
C LYS A 10 -51.17 -23.78 32.25
N PHE A 11 -51.16 -24.30 31.00
CA PHE A 11 -50.05 -25.05 30.43
C PHE A 11 -48.83 -24.16 30.21
N LEU A 12 -48.99 -22.98 29.61
CA LEU A 12 -47.94 -21.99 29.38
C LEU A 12 -47.28 -21.50 30.69
N ARG A 13 -48.04 -21.45 31.79
CA ARG A 13 -47.53 -21.10 33.13
C ARG A 13 -46.89 -22.26 33.90
N SER A 14 -47.02 -23.45 33.41
CA SER A 14 -46.52 -24.65 34.12
C SER A 14 -45.03 -24.64 34.26
N LYS A 15 -44.49 -25.14 35.38
CA LYS A 15 -43.04 -25.30 35.60
C LYS A 15 -42.41 -26.22 34.54
N VAL A 16 -43.19 -27.14 34.01
CA VAL A 16 -42.78 -28.11 32.99
C VAL A 16 -42.55 -27.40 31.67
N PHE A 17 -43.50 -26.57 31.21
CA PHE A 17 -43.37 -25.81 29.97
C PHE A 17 -42.19 -24.83 30.01
N LYS A 18 -41.98 -24.13 31.13
CA LYS A 18 -40.79 -23.25 31.31
C LYS A 18 -39.46 -24.04 31.23
N ARG A 19 -39.43 -25.26 31.80
CA ARG A 19 -38.23 -26.10 31.66
C ARG A 19 -37.96 -26.54 30.22
N TYR A 20 -38.99 -26.89 29.45
CA TYR A 20 -38.82 -27.23 28.02
C TYR A 20 -38.35 -26.01 27.19
N ILE A 21 -38.87 -24.82 27.45
CA ILE A 21 -38.38 -23.58 26.78
C ILE A 21 -36.92 -23.32 27.14
N CYS A 22 -36.53 -23.43 28.39
CA CYS A 22 -35.12 -23.25 28.78
C CYS A 22 -34.20 -24.28 28.10
N ILE A 23 -34.62 -25.56 28.03
CA ILE A 23 -33.83 -26.57 27.31
C ILE A 23 -33.72 -26.27 25.82
N LEU A 24 -34.80 -25.84 25.19
CA LEU A 24 -34.82 -25.46 23.78
C LEU A 24 -33.91 -24.27 23.51
N LEU A 25 -33.96 -23.23 24.36
CA LEU A 25 -33.08 -22.04 24.25
C LEU A 25 -31.60 -22.44 24.46
N CYS A 26 -31.29 -23.31 25.42
CA CYS A 26 -29.94 -23.81 25.64
C CYS A 26 -29.45 -24.62 24.42
N LEU A 27 -30.31 -25.40 23.79
CA LEU A 27 -29.99 -26.20 22.63
C LEU A 27 -29.73 -25.33 21.40
N VAL A 28 -30.53 -24.28 21.18
CA VAL A 28 -30.34 -23.28 20.12
C VAL A 28 -29.03 -22.54 20.37
N LEU A 29 -28.75 -22.12 21.60
CA LEU A 29 -27.51 -21.42 21.94
C LEU A 29 -26.29 -22.33 21.74
N TYR A 30 -26.39 -23.61 22.09
CA TYR A 30 -25.32 -24.58 21.87
C TYR A 30 -25.06 -24.83 20.38
N ILE A 31 -26.12 -24.94 19.56
CA ILE A 31 -26.00 -25.09 18.11
C ILE A 31 -25.36 -23.83 17.48
N THR A 32 -25.76 -22.62 17.93
CA THR A 32 -25.14 -21.36 17.41
C THR A 32 -23.67 -21.25 17.79
N VAL A 33 -23.30 -21.63 19.01
CA VAL A 33 -21.88 -21.65 19.45
C VAL A 33 -21.08 -22.69 18.67
N LEU A 34 -21.64 -23.86 18.39
CA LEU A 34 -21.01 -24.91 17.56
C LEU A 34 -20.80 -24.41 16.12
N HIS A 35 -21.81 -23.77 15.51
CA HIS A 35 -21.66 -23.20 14.15
C HIS A 35 -20.59 -22.10 14.10
N LEU A 36 -20.56 -21.20 15.08
CA LEU A 36 -19.52 -20.17 15.19
C LEU A 36 -18.12 -20.78 15.34
N SER A 37 -17.97 -21.85 16.13
CA SER A 37 -16.68 -22.51 16.32
C SER A 37 -16.19 -23.22 15.05
N VAL A 38 -17.09 -23.90 14.33
CA VAL A 38 -16.75 -24.59 13.06
C VAL A 38 -16.38 -23.57 11.98
N SER A 39 -17.14 -22.49 11.84
CA SER A 39 -16.82 -21.41 10.88
C SER A 39 -15.46 -20.75 11.19
N ALA A 40 -15.14 -20.55 12.48
CA ALA A 40 -13.85 -19.98 12.89
C ALA A 40 -12.68 -20.92 12.62
N GLU A 41 -12.87 -22.23 12.67
CA GLU A 41 -11.84 -23.22 12.40
C GLU A 41 -11.65 -23.46 10.90
N GLU A 42 -12.71 -23.38 10.09
CA GLU A 42 -12.64 -23.40 8.63
C GLU A 42 -11.95 -22.15 8.07
N ALA A 43 -12.25 -20.96 8.60
CA ALA A 43 -11.55 -19.73 8.26
C ALA A 43 -10.04 -19.82 8.56
N LYS A 44 -9.68 -20.44 9.69
CA LYS A 44 -8.30 -20.56 10.17
C LYS A 44 -7.41 -21.51 9.36
N ASN A 45 -7.96 -22.30 8.43
CA ASN A 45 -7.23 -23.24 7.57
C ASN A 45 -7.50 -23.05 6.08
N ARG A 46 -8.05 -21.90 5.71
CA ARG A 46 -8.38 -21.60 4.31
C ARG A 46 -7.12 -21.51 3.46
N THR A 47 -7.10 -22.20 2.33
CA THR A 47 -6.10 -21.98 1.29
C THR A 47 -6.60 -20.89 0.33
N VAL A 48 -5.80 -19.87 0.11
CA VAL A 48 -6.09 -18.72 -0.76
C VAL A 48 -5.11 -18.73 -1.92
N ARG A 49 -5.63 -18.80 -3.14
CA ARG A 49 -4.83 -18.75 -4.37
C ARG A 49 -4.51 -17.30 -4.70
N VAL A 50 -3.23 -16.95 -4.62
CA VAL A 50 -2.76 -15.59 -4.78
C VAL A 50 -2.03 -15.44 -6.10
N GLY A 51 -2.47 -14.48 -6.93
CA GLY A 51 -1.74 -14.11 -8.14
C GLY A 51 -0.39 -13.47 -7.81
N TRP A 52 0.68 -14.03 -8.37
CA TRP A 52 2.05 -13.56 -8.19
C TRP A 52 2.64 -13.10 -9.52
N TYR A 53 2.97 -11.83 -9.62
CA TYR A 53 3.70 -11.23 -10.74
C TYR A 53 4.96 -10.56 -10.23
N GLU A 54 6.05 -10.66 -10.97
CA GLU A 54 7.30 -9.96 -10.65
C GLU A 54 7.17 -8.47 -10.94
N GLY A 55 7.63 -7.64 -10.02
CA GLY A 55 7.57 -6.18 -10.17
C GLY A 55 7.89 -5.44 -8.89
N THR A 56 7.47 -4.19 -8.82
CA THR A 56 7.77 -3.27 -7.71
C THR A 56 7.35 -3.82 -6.35
N TYR A 57 6.20 -4.50 -6.28
CA TYR A 57 5.64 -5.02 -5.03
C TYR A 57 6.03 -6.44 -4.68
N ASN A 58 6.49 -7.20 -5.66
CA ASN A 58 6.73 -8.63 -5.54
C ASN A 58 8.08 -8.99 -6.17
N THR A 59 8.89 -9.75 -5.45
CA THR A 59 10.19 -10.24 -5.93
C THR A 59 10.38 -11.68 -5.55
N THR A 60 10.82 -12.50 -6.49
CA THR A 60 11.27 -13.87 -6.22
C THR A 60 12.78 -13.90 -6.20
N GLU A 61 13.37 -14.27 -5.08
CA GLU A 61 14.81 -14.41 -4.91
C GLU A 61 15.35 -15.60 -5.73
N PRO A 62 16.66 -15.64 -6.04
CA PRO A 62 17.23 -16.75 -6.80
C PRO A 62 17.05 -18.14 -6.15
N ASP A 63 16.81 -18.20 -4.84
CA ASP A 63 16.50 -19.43 -4.11
C ASP A 63 15.01 -19.81 -4.16
N GLY A 64 14.19 -19.07 -4.91
CA GLY A 64 12.75 -19.26 -5.08
C GLY A 64 11.88 -18.67 -3.96
N LYS A 65 12.47 -18.00 -2.97
CA LYS A 65 11.70 -17.36 -1.90
C LYS A 65 11.05 -16.08 -2.38
N LYS A 66 9.80 -15.94 -2.02
CA LYS A 66 9.01 -14.73 -2.29
C LYS A 66 9.30 -13.65 -1.25
N ARG A 67 9.43 -12.42 -1.72
CA ARG A 67 9.68 -11.23 -0.92
C ARG A 67 8.95 -10.02 -1.51
N GLY A 68 9.02 -8.91 -0.80
CA GLY A 68 8.51 -7.61 -1.25
C GLY A 68 7.35 -7.12 -0.41
N TYR A 69 6.94 -5.91 -0.70
CA TYR A 69 5.87 -5.21 -0.02
C TYR A 69 4.59 -6.05 0.09
N SER A 70 4.11 -6.55 -1.05
CA SER A 70 2.86 -7.31 -1.12
C SER A 70 2.97 -8.64 -0.36
N TYR A 71 4.13 -9.30 -0.43
CA TYR A 71 4.36 -10.54 0.31
C TYR A 71 4.29 -10.34 1.82
N GLU A 72 5.00 -9.33 2.36
CA GLU A 72 4.96 -9.08 3.81
C GLU A 72 3.57 -8.67 4.29
N TYR A 73 2.86 -7.86 3.50
CA TYR A 73 1.49 -7.50 3.85
C TYR A 73 0.57 -8.73 3.88
N GLN A 74 0.71 -9.64 2.91
CA GLN A 74 -0.02 -10.92 2.90
C GLN A 74 0.33 -11.77 4.13
N GLN A 75 1.60 -11.84 4.54
CA GLN A 75 1.98 -12.58 5.75
C GLN A 75 1.35 -11.97 7.01
N ALA A 76 1.26 -10.64 7.10
CA ALA A 76 0.55 -9.99 8.21
C ALA A 76 -0.95 -10.32 8.21
N VAL A 77 -1.59 -10.31 7.04
CA VAL A 77 -2.99 -10.75 6.91
C VAL A 77 -3.14 -12.22 7.33
N ALA A 78 -2.24 -13.10 6.90
CA ALA A 78 -2.27 -14.51 7.28
C ALA A 78 -2.10 -14.73 8.79
N ALA A 79 -1.32 -13.90 9.46
CA ALA A 79 -1.16 -13.96 10.92
C ALA A 79 -2.49 -13.72 11.66
N HIS A 80 -3.39 -12.91 11.11
CA HIS A 80 -4.71 -12.63 11.70
C HIS A 80 -5.82 -13.58 11.24
N THR A 81 -5.75 -14.07 9.99
CA THR A 81 -6.78 -14.93 9.39
C THR A 81 -6.48 -16.42 9.55
N GLY A 82 -5.19 -16.78 9.64
CA GLY A 82 -4.73 -18.16 9.57
C GLY A 82 -4.72 -18.74 8.15
N TRP A 83 -4.81 -17.89 7.13
CA TRP A 83 -4.78 -18.33 5.74
C TRP A 83 -3.45 -18.98 5.36
N LYS A 84 -3.52 -19.91 4.40
CA LYS A 84 -2.37 -20.48 3.71
C LYS A 84 -2.40 -20.03 2.27
N TYR A 85 -1.29 -19.51 1.77
CA TYR A 85 -1.23 -19.02 0.40
C TYR A 85 -0.68 -20.08 -0.55
N GLU A 86 -1.36 -20.20 -1.68
CA GLU A 86 -0.90 -20.90 -2.87
C GLU A 86 -0.66 -19.85 -3.96
N TYR A 87 0.62 -19.63 -4.31
CA TYR A 87 0.98 -18.61 -5.29
C TYR A 87 0.88 -19.16 -6.71
N VAL A 88 0.14 -18.45 -7.55
CA VAL A 88 -0.01 -18.72 -8.99
C VAL A 88 0.76 -17.65 -9.74
N GLU A 89 1.84 -18.05 -10.42
CA GLU A 89 2.70 -17.14 -11.16
C GLU A 89 2.16 -16.90 -12.57
N GLY A 90 2.32 -15.66 -13.04
CA GLY A 90 1.90 -15.26 -14.38
C GLY A 90 2.16 -13.79 -14.67
N SER A 91 1.91 -13.38 -15.89
CA SER A 91 1.89 -11.97 -16.26
C SER A 91 0.73 -11.24 -15.58
N TRP A 92 0.84 -9.93 -15.41
CA TRP A 92 -0.24 -9.10 -14.87
C TRP A 92 -1.58 -9.34 -15.55
N SER A 93 -1.59 -9.36 -16.88
CA SER A 93 -2.83 -9.53 -17.68
C SER A 93 -3.45 -10.90 -17.49
N GLU A 94 -2.65 -11.97 -17.44
CA GLU A 94 -3.13 -13.33 -17.18
C GLU A 94 -3.76 -13.43 -15.80
N LEU A 95 -3.06 -12.97 -14.77
CA LEU A 95 -3.53 -13.01 -13.39
C LEU A 95 -4.80 -12.17 -13.18
N MET A 96 -4.89 -11.00 -13.82
CA MET A 96 -6.12 -10.20 -13.80
C MET A 96 -7.32 -10.93 -14.42
N ASN A 97 -7.10 -11.72 -15.48
CA ASN A 97 -8.15 -12.54 -16.08
C ASN A 97 -8.51 -13.73 -15.16
N MET A 98 -7.52 -14.38 -14.55
CA MET A 98 -7.74 -15.46 -13.57
C MET A 98 -8.48 -14.98 -12.33
N LEU A 99 -8.23 -13.75 -11.86
CA LEU A 99 -8.97 -13.15 -10.74
C LEU A 99 -10.45 -12.93 -11.12
N LYS A 100 -10.71 -12.43 -12.32
CA LYS A 100 -12.08 -12.22 -12.83
C LYS A 100 -12.82 -13.55 -13.01
N SER A 101 -12.16 -14.59 -13.50
CA SER A 101 -12.74 -15.92 -13.68
C SER A 101 -12.89 -16.70 -12.36
N GLY A 102 -12.16 -16.30 -11.31
CA GLY A 102 -12.11 -17.00 -10.02
C GLY A 102 -11.17 -18.21 -10.02
N GLU A 103 -10.22 -18.26 -10.95
CA GLU A 103 -9.12 -19.23 -10.92
C GLU A 103 -8.10 -18.89 -9.85
N ILE A 104 -7.92 -17.61 -9.53
CA ILE A 104 -7.27 -17.13 -8.32
C ILE A 104 -8.24 -16.30 -7.47
N ASP A 105 -7.94 -16.18 -6.20
CA ASP A 105 -8.84 -15.59 -5.21
C ASP A 105 -8.45 -14.16 -4.84
N LEU A 106 -7.14 -13.85 -4.87
CA LEU A 106 -6.54 -12.61 -4.35
C LEU A 106 -5.41 -12.13 -5.24
N MET A 107 -5.30 -10.81 -5.39
CA MET A 107 -4.11 -10.11 -5.92
C MET A 107 -3.82 -8.87 -5.07
N GLY A 108 -2.55 -8.60 -4.80
CA GLY A 108 -2.10 -7.36 -4.18
C GLY A 108 -1.62 -6.33 -5.20
N GLY A 109 -1.55 -5.05 -4.79
CA GLY A 109 -1.01 -3.96 -5.61
C GLY A 109 -1.90 -3.56 -6.79
N VAL A 110 -3.20 -3.73 -6.67
CA VAL A 110 -4.16 -3.39 -7.75
C VAL A 110 -4.72 -2.00 -7.55
N SER A 111 -4.37 -1.06 -8.42
CA SER A 111 -4.95 0.29 -8.39
C SER A 111 -6.46 0.23 -8.63
N TYR A 112 -7.22 0.99 -7.84
CA TYR A 112 -8.66 1.08 -8.01
C TYR A 112 -9.01 1.76 -9.35
N ALA A 113 -9.96 1.18 -10.05
CA ALA A 113 -10.62 1.78 -11.20
C ALA A 113 -12.08 1.35 -11.21
N GLU A 114 -12.98 2.26 -11.57
CA GLU A 114 -14.42 1.98 -11.56
C GLU A 114 -14.78 0.80 -12.48
N GLU A 115 -14.15 0.71 -13.64
CA GLU A 115 -14.33 -0.39 -14.57
C GLU A 115 -13.92 -1.74 -13.96
N ARG A 116 -12.87 -1.75 -13.13
CA ARG A 116 -12.40 -2.96 -12.43
C ARG A 116 -13.37 -3.39 -11.34
N SER A 117 -13.99 -2.45 -10.64
CA SER A 117 -14.96 -2.74 -9.56
C SER A 117 -16.20 -3.49 -10.07
N THR A 118 -16.49 -3.43 -11.38
CA THR A 118 -17.55 -4.24 -12.00
C THR A 118 -17.23 -5.73 -12.03
N SER A 119 -15.95 -6.12 -11.98
CA SER A 119 -15.49 -7.50 -12.18
C SER A 119 -14.76 -8.11 -10.99
N MET A 120 -14.32 -7.31 -10.02
CA MET A 120 -13.63 -7.75 -8.80
C MET A 120 -14.06 -6.92 -7.60
N LEU A 121 -13.72 -7.37 -6.40
CA LEU A 121 -13.90 -6.64 -5.15
C LEU A 121 -12.55 -6.04 -4.73
N PHE A 122 -12.59 -4.93 -4.02
CA PHE A 122 -11.40 -4.28 -3.46
C PHE A 122 -11.48 -4.27 -1.92
N SER A 123 -10.34 -4.36 -1.25
CA SER A 123 -10.26 -4.15 0.19
C SER A 123 -10.78 -2.75 0.56
N GLU A 124 -11.29 -2.57 1.77
CA GLU A 124 -11.76 -1.26 2.26
C GLU A 124 -10.59 -0.31 2.49
N LEU A 125 -9.53 -0.80 3.11
CA LEU A 125 -8.30 -0.05 3.28
C LEU A 125 -7.38 -0.26 2.07
N PRO A 126 -6.65 0.77 1.64
CA PRO A 126 -5.59 0.60 0.65
C PRO A 126 -4.47 -0.28 1.22
N MET A 127 -3.73 -0.92 0.34
CA MET A 127 -2.45 -1.55 0.68
C MET A 127 -1.34 -0.52 0.80
N GLY A 128 -1.44 0.56 0.02
CA GLY A 128 -0.45 1.60 -0.08
C GLY A 128 -0.76 2.59 -1.19
N GLU A 129 0.15 3.51 -1.41
CA GLU A 129 0.05 4.54 -2.42
C GLU A 129 1.15 4.38 -3.47
N ASP A 130 0.73 4.27 -4.74
CA ASP A 130 1.63 4.37 -5.88
C ASP A 130 1.93 5.84 -6.16
N LYS A 131 3.18 6.21 -6.23
CA LYS A 131 3.62 7.52 -6.73
C LYS A 131 4.21 7.39 -8.12
N TYR A 132 3.87 8.32 -8.99
CA TYR A 132 4.34 8.37 -10.37
C TYR A 132 5.27 9.54 -10.54
N TYR A 133 6.49 9.28 -10.99
CA TYR A 133 7.49 10.31 -11.21
C TYR A 133 7.91 10.38 -12.66
N LEU A 134 8.22 11.59 -13.10
CA LEU A 134 9.06 11.78 -14.27
C LEU A 134 10.51 11.53 -13.85
N TYR A 135 11.12 10.56 -14.46
CA TYR A 135 12.52 10.19 -14.27
C TYR A 135 13.37 10.73 -15.42
N VAL A 136 14.54 11.25 -15.09
CA VAL A 136 15.48 11.82 -16.03
C VAL A 136 16.91 11.31 -15.72
N ASN A 137 17.83 11.56 -16.64
CA ASN A 137 19.24 11.39 -16.33
C ASN A 137 19.69 12.57 -15.44
N PRO A 138 20.33 12.36 -14.28
CA PRO A 138 20.78 13.44 -13.40
C PRO A 138 21.78 14.40 -14.05
N SER A 139 22.49 13.96 -15.08
CA SER A 139 23.39 14.81 -15.85
C SER A 139 22.66 15.70 -16.87
N ASP A 140 21.36 15.51 -17.05
CA ASP A 140 20.57 16.33 -17.96
C ASP A 140 20.02 17.56 -17.20
N THR A 141 20.68 18.69 -17.39
CA THR A 141 20.32 19.97 -16.77
C THR A 141 19.23 20.74 -17.55
N ASP A 142 18.77 20.19 -18.67
CA ASP A 142 17.80 20.85 -19.54
C ASP A 142 16.34 20.70 -19.06
N ILE A 143 16.08 19.84 -18.08
CA ILE A 143 14.77 19.66 -17.44
C ILE A 143 14.81 20.23 -16.03
N SER A 144 13.97 21.21 -15.74
CA SER A 144 13.90 21.87 -14.44
C SER A 144 12.52 21.72 -13.79
N ALA A 145 12.49 21.19 -12.56
CA ALA A 145 11.27 21.13 -11.76
C ALA A 145 10.70 22.51 -11.40
N SER A 146 11.53 23.56 -11.37
CA SER A 146 11.13 24.92 -11.08
C SER A 146 10.62 25.68 -12.30
N ASP A 147 10.90 25.18 -13.52
CA ASP A 147 10.44 25.75 -14.78
C ASP A 147 9.89 24.66 -15.70
N LEU A 148 8.60 24.42 -15.63
CA LEU A 148 7.92 23.37 -16.40
C LEU A 148 7.96 23.61 -17.90
N THR A 149 8.25 24.85 -18.36
CA THR A 149 8.37 25.15 -19.80
C THR A 149 9.54 24.41 -20.45
N THR A 150 10.52 24.00 -19.65
CA THR A 150 11.66 23.19 -20.09
C THR A 150 11.27 21.79 -20.59
N LEU A 151 10.07 21.33 -20.25
CA LEU A 151 9.52 20.05 -20.72
C LEU A 151 8.91 20.12 -22.11
N ASN A 152 8.58 21.33 -22.62
CA ASN A 152 7.94 21.46 -23.92
C ASN A 152 8.81 20.90 -25.04
N GLY A 153 8.22 20.01 -25.83
CA GLY A 153 8.90 19.30 -26.93
C GLY A 153 9.85 18.19 -26.51
N LYS A 154 10.06 17.94 -25.21
CA LYS A 154 10.87 16.80 -24.73
C LYS A 154 10.18 15.48 -25.03
N ARG A 155 10.97 14.45 -25.33
CA ARG A 155 10.52 13.09 -25.61
C ARG A 155 10.39 12.32 -24.31
N ILE A 156 9.16 12.04 -23.91
CA ILE A 156 8.88 11.37 -22.62
C ILE A 156 8.32 9.97 -22.87
N GLY A 157 9.05 8.97 -22.38
CA GLY A 157 8.64 7.58 -22.43
C GLY A 157 7.43 7.33 -21.53
N VAL A 158 6.39 6.70 -22.06
CA VAL A 158 5.20 6.29 -21.32
C VAL A 158 4.86 4.84 -21.65
N LEU A 159 4.42 4.08 -20.64
CA LEU A 159 3.93 2.72 -20.84
C LEU A 159 2.42 2.77 -21.15
N PRO A 160 2.01 2.45 -22.41
CA PRO A 160 0.61 2.56 -22.81
C PRO A 160 -0.35 1.77 -21.91
N ASP A 161 -1.59 2.22 -21.82
CA ASP A 161 -2.67 1.59 -21.05
C ASP A 161 -2.46 1.50 -19.54
N THR A 162 -1.40 2.16 -19.02
CA THR A 162 -1.15 2.25 -17.58
C THR A 162 -1.81 3.47 -16.95
N LEU A 163 -1.96 3.42 -15.63
CA LEU A 163 -2.47 4.56 -14.88
C LEU A 163 -1.44 5.71 -14.84
N SER A 164 -0.14 5.41 -14.81
CA SER A 164 0.93 6.42 -14.86
C SER A 164 0.89 7.22 -16.16
N ALA A 165 0.72 6.57 -17.32
CA ALA A 165 0.58 7.26 -18.60
C ALA A 165 -0.66 8.16 -18.62
N ARG A 166 -1.79 7.69 -18.11
CA ARG A 166 -3.03 8.49 -18.02
C ARG A 166 -2.87 9.69 -17.11
N ARG A 167 -2.25 9.49 -15.93
CA ARG A 167 -1.95 10.58 -14.99
C ARG A 167 -1.01 11.61 -15.59
N PHE A 168 -0.04 11.17 -16.35
CA PHE A 168 0.86 12.09 -17.05
C PHE A 168 0.12 12.96 -18.08
N CYS A 169 -0.74 12.36 -18.90
CA CYS A 169 -1.61 13.08 -19.83
C CYS A 169 -2.50 14.14 -19.13
N GLU A 170 -3.08 13.79 -17.99
CA GLU A 170 -3.89 14.70 -17.16
C GLU A 170 -3.02 15.83 -16.60
N TRP A 171 -1.82 15.49 -16.13
CA TRP A 171 -0.85 16.42 -15.58
C TRP A 171 -0.37 17.43 -16.62
N GLU A 172 0.02 16.97 -17.82
CA GLU A 172 0.41 17.85 -18.93
C GLU A 172 -0.67 18.91 -19.23
N LYS A 173 -1.91 18.45 -19.36
CA LYS A 173 -3.06 19.34 -19.63
C LYS A 173 -3.27 20.37 -18.53
N SER A 174 -3.15 19.97 -17.27
CA SER A 174 -3.39 20.86 -16.12
C SER A 174 -2.29 21.89 -15.93
N HIS A 175 -1.06 21.59 -16.38
CA HIS A 175 0.10 22.47 -16.24
C HIS A 175 0.48 23.22 -17.55
N GLY A 176 -0.26 22.96 -18.64
CA GLY A 176 0.02 23.61 -19.92
C GLY A 176 1.36 23.19 -20.53
N VAL A 177 1.78 21.96 -20.27
CA VAL A 177 3.00 21.34 -20.81
C VAL A 177 2.63 20.51 -22.03
N ASP A 178 3.47 20.56 -23.07
CA ASP A 178 3.29 19.81 -24.32
C ASP A 178 4.57 19.03 -24.65
N THR A 179 4.57 17.73 -24.34
CA THR A 179 5.70 16.82 -24.59
C THR A 179 5.45 15.93 -25.82
N GLN A 180 6.50 15.26 -26.31
CA GLN A 180 6.39 14.21 -27.30
C GLN A 180 6.37 12.85 -26.57
N GLN A 181 5.17 12.27 -26.37
CA GLN A 181 5.07 10.97 -25.72
C GLN A 181 5.60 9.87 -26.66
N VAL A 182 6.46 9.00 -26.11
CA VAL A 182 7.09 7.87 -26.81
C VAL A 182 6.67 6.59 -26.09
N ASP A 183 6.04 5.69 -26.82
CA ASP A 183 5.66 4.40 -26.26
C ASP A 183 6.88 3.59 -25.86
N ILE A 184 6.84 3.04 -24.64
CA ILE A 184 7.78 2.06 -24.12
C ILE A 184 6.99 0.78 -23.76
N THR A 185 7.64 -0.37 -23.82
CA THR A 185 7.01 -1.68 -23.55
C THR A 185 7.41 -2.26 -22.21
N SER A 186 8.47 -1.73 -21.60
CA SER A 186 8.99 -2.21 -20.32
C SER A 186 9.86 -1.16 -19.63
N THR A 187 10.10 -1.37 -18.35
CA THR A 187 11.04 -0.61 -17.52
C THR A 187 12.47 -0.64 -18.06
N ASP A 188 12.88 -1.80 -18.56
CA ASP A 188 14.23 -1.98 -19.15
C ASP A 188 14.37 -1.20 -20.45
N GLU A 189 13.35 -1.18 -21.28
CA GLU A 189 13.33 -0.37 -22.51
C GLU A 189 13.39 1.13 -22.19
N ALA A 190 12.61 1.59 -21.18
CA ALA A 190 12.68 2.98 -20.73
C ALA A 190 14.11 3.38 -20.37
N ARG A 191 14.78 2.57 -19.56
CA ARG A 191 16.16 2.77 -19.14
C ARG A 191 17.12 2.81 -20.34
N GLN A 192 17.02 1.83 -21.25
CA GLN A 192 17.88 1.77 -22.43
C GLN A 192 17.70 2.99 -23.35
N LYS A 193 16.44 3.37 -23.62
CA LYS A 193 16.14 4.55 -24.46
C LYS A 193 16.65 5.84 -23.82
N LEU A 194 16.53 5.97 -22.49
CA LEU A 194 17.09 7.14 -21.78
C LEU A 194 18.60 7.18 -21.86
N GLN A 195 19.29 6.05 -21.63
CA GLN A 195 20.76 5.94 -21.75
C GLN A 195 21.25 6.21 -23.18
N ASN A 196 20.49 5.79 -24.18
CA ASN A 196 20.80 6.02 -25.60
C ASN A 196 20.40 7.44 -26.09
N GLN A 197 19.82 8.28 -25.22
CA GLN A 197 19.29 9.59 -25.57
C GLN A 197 18.20 9.55 -26.64
N GLU A 198 17.45 8.45 -26.72
CA GLU A 198 16.28 8.29 -27.58
C GLU A 198 15.03 8.96 -26.98
N ILE A 199 14.98 9.04 -25.65
CA ILE A 199 14.03 9.80 -24.84
C ILE A 199 14.79 10.69 -23.86
N ASP A 200 14.13 11.77 -23.42
CA ASP A 200 14.71 12.76 -22.49
C ASP A 200 14.28 12.48 -21.05
N GLY A 201 13.23 11.68 -20.87
CA GLY A 201 12.72 11.18 -19.59
C GLY A 201 11.68 10.08 -19.79
N PHE A 202 11.18 9.52 -18.69
CA PHE A 202 10.06 8.60 -18.73
C PHE A 202 9.21 8.69 -17.46
N VAL A 203 7.93 8.33 -17.54
CA VAL A 203 7.01 8.35 -16.39
C VAL A 203 6.64 6.94 -16.00
N LEU A 204 7.01 6.56 -14.77
CA LEU A 204 6.70 5.26 -14.16
C LEU A 204 6.46 5.40 -12.65
N ASN A 205 6.06 4.30 -12.03
CA ASN A 205 5.90 4.19 -10.59
C ASN A 205 7.24 4.38 -9.87
N GLU A 206 7.18 4.88 -8.65
CA GLU A 206 8.32 4.94 -7.75
C GLU A 206 8.96 3.55 -7.58
N SER A 207 10.30 3.52 -7.62
CA SER A 207 11.03 2.29 -7.38
C SER A 207 12.48 2.61 -7.00
N SER A 208 12.98 1.98 -5.96
CA SER A 208 14.38 2.09 -5.52
C SER A 208 15.41 1.54 -6.53
N GLN A 209 14.95 0.80 -7.53
CA GLN A 209 15.86 0.28 -8.57
C GLN A 209 16.50 1.37 -9.45
N TRP A 210 15.87 2.55 -9.57
CA TRP A 210 16.35 3.64 -10.43
C TRP A 210 17.68 4.21 -9.98
N GLU A 211 17.91 4.30 -8.68
CA GLU A 211 19.16 4.78 -8.09
C GLU A 211 20.36 3.93 -8.54
N LYS A 212 20.20 2.60 -8.58
CA LYS A 212 21.22 1.67 -9.05
C LYS A 212 21.66 1.93 -10.51
N HIS A 213 20.83 2.63 -11.27
CA HIS A 213 21.07 2.96 -12.66
C HIS A 213 21.42 4.44 -12.89
N ASN A 214 21.63 5.20 -11.81
CA ASN A 214 21.88 6.63 -11.86
C ASN A 214 20.75 7.38 -12.62
N ILE A 215 19.51 7.08 -12.27
CA ILE A 215 18.29 7.70 -12.80
C ILE A 215 17.56 8.31 -11.61
N SER A 216 17.22 9.59 -11.71
CA SER A 216 16.63 10.33 -10.59
C SER A 216 15.20 10.78 -10.89
N PRO A 217 14.32 10.83 -9.88
CA PRO A 217 13.03 11.45 -10.00
C PRO A 217 13.20 12.97 -10.11
N ALA A 218 12.68 13.58 -11.18
CA ALA A 218 12.71 15.01 -11.40
C ALA A 218 11.41 15.69 -10.91
N LEU A 219 10.26 15.07 -11.15
CA LEU A 219 8.94 15.62 -10.84
C LEU A 219 7.98 14.54 -10.37
N LEU A 220 7.22 14.82 -9.31
CA LEU A 220 6.06 14.03 -8.94
C LEU A 220 4.90 14.38 -9.89
N ILE A 221 4.44 13.41 -10.66
CA ILE A 221 3.33 13.55 -11.62
C ILE A 221 1.99 13.35 -10.95
N GLY A 222 1.94 12.47 -9.96
CA GLY A 222 0.74 12.17 -9.20
C GLY A 222 0.86 10.88 -8.41
N SER A 223 -0.23 10.51 -7.78
CA SER A 223 -0.31 9.28 -7.01
C SER A 223 -1.66 8.57 -7.18
N SER A 224 -1.74 7.33 -6.76
CA SER A 224 -2.99 6.61 -6.60
C SER A 224 -2.86 5.51 -5.55
N TYR A 225 -3.94 5.29 -4.80
CA TYR A 225 -3.99 4.15 -3.90
C TYR A 225 -4.11 2.83 -4.65
N ASN A 226 -3.41 1.83 -4.15
CA ASN A 226 -3.54 0.45 -4.57
C ASN A 226 -4.13 -0.40 -3.43
N TYR A 227 -4.72 -1.51 -3.79
CA TYR A 227 -5.56 -2.32 -2.93
C TYR A 227 -5.26 -3.81 -3.12
N PHE A 228 -5.72 -4.62 -2.19
CA PHE A 228 -5.97 -6.00 -2.50
C PHE A 228 -7.25 -6.11 -3.35
N ALA A 229 -7.16 -6.84 -4.45
CA ALA A 229 -8.30 -7.20 -5.26
C ALA A 229 -8.68 -8.66 -5.02
N VAL A 230 -9.96 -8.90 -4.80
CA VAL A 230 -10.54 -10.21 -4.47
C VAL A 230 -11.50 -10.62 -5.57
N SER A 231 -11.49 -11.90 -5.95
CA SER A 231 -12.46 -12.44 -6.90
C SER A 231 -13.89 -12.27 -6.37
N LYS A 232 -14.83 -11.85 -7.22
CA LYS A 232 -16.25 -11.79 -6.88
C LYS A 232 -16.86 -13.16 -6.54
N LYS A 233 -16.13 -14.25 -6.82
CA LYS A 233 -16.53 -15.62 -6.43
C LYS A 233 -16.30 -15.95 -4.97
N CYS A 234 -15.52 -15.10 -4.27
CA CYS A 234 -15.16 -15.29 -2.87
C CYS A 234 -15.45 -14.03 -2.04
N PRO A 235 -16.71 -13.56 -1.96
CA PRO A 235 -17.04 -12.32 -1.23
C PRO A 235 -16.73 -12.40 0.27
N ASP A 236 -16.84 -13.55 0.86
CA ASP A 236 -16.47 -13.86 2.24
C ASP A 236 -14.97 -13.65 2.51
N LEU A 237 -14.12 -13.93 1.52
CA LEU A 237 -12.68 -13.65 1.61
C LEU A 237 -12.40 -12.15 1.80
N LYS A 238 -13.19 -11.28 1.13
CA LYS A 238 -13.06 -9.83 1.30
C LYS A 238 -13.37 -9.40 2.72
N GLU A 239 -14.43 -9.93 3.34
CA GLU A 239 -14.79 -9.58 4.71
C GLU A 239 -13.71 -9.97 5.72
N GLU A 240 -13.13 -11.18 5.57
CA GLU A 240 -12.02 -11.65 6.40
C GLU A 240 -10.77 -10.78 6.19
N LEU A 241 -10.47 -10.40 4.94
CA LEU A 241 -9.36 -9.53 4.58
C LEU A 241 -9.50 -8.15 5.24
N ASP A 242 -10.66 -7.52 5.09
CA ASP A 242 -10.91 -6.18 5.64
C ASP A 242 -10.78 -6.16 7.17
N GLN A 243 -11.29 -7.19 7.84
CA GLN A 243 -11.14 -7.33 9.29
C GLN A 243 -9.67 -7.49 9.70
N ALA A 244 -8.89 -8.25 8.93
CA ALA A 244 -7.45 -8.41 9.19
C ALA A 244 -6.68 -7.11 8.97
N MET A 245 -6.95 -6.39 7.88
CA MET A 245 -6.31 -5.11 7.58
C MET A 245 -6.63 -4.06 8.65
N GLN A 246 -7.88 -3.95 9.08
CA GLN A 246 -8.29 -3.06 10.18
C GLN A 246 -7.59 -3.40 11.50
N LYS A 247 -7.33 -4.70 11.77
CA LYS A 247 -6.55 -5.10 12.96
C LYS A 247 -5.10 -4.70 12.84
N ILE A 248 -4.48 -4.92 11.68
CA ILE A 248 -3.09 -4.53 11.41
C ILE A 248 -2.93 -3.03 11.63
N GLU A 249 -3.82 -2.21 11.04
CA GLU A 249 -3.80 -0.75 11.20
C GLU A 249 -3.98 -0.34 12.67
N LYS A 250 -4.88 -0.99 13.39
CA LYS A 250 -5.10 -0.70 14.82
C LYS A 250 -3.92 -1.08 15.71
N GLU A 251 -3.24 -2.19 15.43
CA GLU A 251 -2.10 -2.69 16.19
C GLU A 251 -0.81 -1.92 15.85
N ASN A 252 -0.63 -1.54 14.59
CA ASN A 252 0.46 -0.71 14.10
C ASN A 252 -0.03 0.29 13.04
N PRO A 253 -0.42 1.51 13.44
CA PRO A 253 -0.89 2.55 12.50
C PRO A 253 0.16 2.99 11.47
N PHE A 254 1.42 2.63 11.66
CA PHE A 254 2.54 2.96 10.76
C PHE A 254 2.96 1.75 9.90
N TYR A 255 2.21 0.65 9.92
CA TYR A 255 2.60 -0.59 9.25
C TYR A 255 2.82 -0.40 7.74
N GLU A 256 1.91 0.29 7.08
CA GLU A 256 2.01 0.61 5.65
C GLU A 256 3.22 1.50 5.36
N GLU A 257 3.43 2.54 6.17
CA GLU A 257 4.58 3.44 6.04
C GLU A 257 5.92 2.72 6.24
N ASP A 258 6.00 1.81 7.21
CA ASP A 258 7.19 1.00 7.45
C ASP A 258 7.49 0.06 6.27
N LEU A 259 6.45 -0.55 5.68
CA LEU A 259 6.59 -1.36 4.48
C LEU A 259 7.02 -0.51 3.27
N TYR A 260 6.41 0.66 3.11
CA TYR A 260 6.76 1.59 2.03
C TYR A 260 8.24 2.00 2.12
N LYS A 261 8.71 2.42 3.29
CA LYS A 261 10.11 2.78 3.53
C LYS A 261 11.08 1.64 3.24
N ARG A 262 10.68 0.41 3.53
CA ARG A 262 11.52 -0.77 3.37
C ARG A 262 11.65 -1.24 1.93
N TYR A 263 10.60 -1.11 1.13
CA TYR A 263 10.53 -1.74 -0.18
C TYR A 263 10.40 -0.78 -1.36
N LEU A 264 9.74 0.36 -1.15
CA LEU A 264 9.34 1.23 -2.26
C LEU A 264 10.04 2.58 -2.23
N SER A 265 10.31 3.11 -1.03
CA SER A 265 11.00 4.38 -0.93
C SER A 265 12.38 4.27 -1.57
N ALA A 266 12.55 4.91 -2.70
CA ALA A 266 13.85 5.43 -3.07
C ALA A 266 14.19 6.39 -1.92
N ASN A 267 15.22 6.08 -1.16
CA ASN A 267 15.55 6.79 0.07
C ASN A 267 15.72 8.28 -0.29
N PRO A 268 14.75 9.17 -0.05
CA PRO A 268 14.89 10.59 -0.42
C PRO A 268 16.00 11.28 0.38
N ILE A 269 16.64 10.53 1.26
CA ILE A 269 17.66 10.95 2.21
C ILE A 269 19.06 10.60 1.72
N GLU A 270 19.21 9.64 0.81
CA GLU A 270 20.47 9.36 0.14
C GLU A 270 20.69 10.24 -1.10
N THR A 271 19.75 11.15 -1.41
CA THR A 271 19.85 12.05 -2.56
C THR A 271 20.10 13.51 -2.17
N LEU A 272 20.89 13.73 -1.14
CA LEU A 272 21.60 14.99 -1.09
C LEU A 272 22.47 15.06 -2.36
N THR A 273 22.32 16.11 -3.14
CA THR A 273 23.23 16.35 -4.24
C THR A 273 24.66 16.44 -3.71
N ASP A 274 25.65 16.15 -4.53
CA ASP A 274 27.06 16.28 -4.13
C ASP A 274 27.34 17.69 -3.58
N GLU A 275 26.65 18.72 -4.04
CA GLU A 275 26.76 20.08 -3.57
C GLU A 275 26.17 20.28 -2.17
N GLU A 276 25.02 19.68 -1.87
CA GLU A 276 24.40 19.70 -0.56
C GLU A 276 25.20 18.89 0.47
N GLN A 277 25.72 17.75 0.08
CA GLN A 277 26.56 16.93 0.94
C GLN A 277 27.88 17.66 1.24
N ASN A 278 28.55 18.24 0.26
CA ASN A 278 29.72 19.08 0.44
C ASN A 278 29.43 20.30 1.31
N TRP A 279 28.23 20.90 1.18
CA TRP A 279 27.83 22.01 2.03
C TRP A 279 27.68 21.57 3.49
N LEU A 280 27.05 20.44 3.75
CA LEU A 280 26.90 19.88 5.13
C LEU A 280 28.27 19.58 5.75
N GLU A 281 29.17 18.94 5.00
CA GLU A 281 30.51 18.64 5.49
C GLU A 281 31.32 19.90 5.83
N GLN A 282 31.16 20.98 5.04
CA GLN A 282 31.86 22.25 5.26
C GLN A 282 31.19 23.11 6.34
N HIS A 283 29.86 23.03 6.49
CA HIS A 283 29.13 23.83 7.44
C HIS A 283 29.26 23.35 8.87
N GLY A 284 29.44 22.05 9.08
CA GLY A 284 29.43 21.40 10.38
C GLY A 284 28.03 21.38 11.02
N ALA A 285 27.96 21.29 12.33
CA ALA A 285 26.70 21.13 13.04
C ALA A 285 25.71 22.28 12.80
N VAL A 286 24.49 21.96 12.36
CA VAL A 286 23.40 22.91 12.17
C VAL A 286 22.83 23.31 13.52
N ARG A 287 22.80 24.59 13.83
CA ARG A 287 22.24 25.11 15.08
C ARG A 287 20.77 25.43 14.93
N ILE A 288 19.94 24.75 15.72
CA ILE A 288 18.48 24.89 15.68
C ILE A 288 18.02 25.62 16.94
N GLY A 289 17.32 26.74 16.78
CA GLY A 289 16.66 27.46 17.85
C GLY A 289 15.27 26.89 18.15
N TYR A 290 14.94 26.69 19.43
CA TYR A 290 13.60 26.25 19.84
C TYR A 290 13.05 27.09 20.98
N LEU A 291 11.73 27.15 21.12
CA LEU A 291 11.04 27.83 22.21
C LEU A 291 10.85 26.86 23.38
N LYS A 292 11.35 27.25 24.57
CA LYS A 292 11.30 26.39 25.78
C LYS A 292 9.88 26.03 26.24
N LYS A 293 8.85 26.74 25.81
CA LYS A 293 7.46 26.60 26.27
C LYS A 293 6.43 26.76 25.16
N ASP A 294 6.65 26.11 24.05
CA ASP A 294 5.61 26.03 23.01
C ASP A 294 4.87 24.70 23.18
N VAL A 295 3.73 24.75 23.90
CA VAL A 295 2.97 23.55 24.31
C VAL A 295 2.49 22.79 23.09
N GLY A 296 3.02 21.58 22.92
CA GLY A 296 2.67 20.65 21.85
C GLY A 296 3.67 20.60 20.68
N VAL A 297 4.55 21.59 20.54
CA VAL A 297 5.53 21.63 19.43
C VAL A 297 6.95 21.44 19.96
N SER A 298 7.36 22.24 20.94
CA SER A 298 8.68 22.11 21.56
C SER A 298 8.61 22.35 23.08
N LEU A 299 9.24 21.47 23.82
CA LEU A 299 9.35 21.53 25.27
C LEU A 299 10.80 21.31 25.69
N ALA A 300 11.19 21.82 26.83
CA ALA A 300 12.43 21.41 27.48
C ALA A 300 12.10 20.44 28.62
N ASN A 301 12.82 19.32 28.67
CA ASN A 301 12.76 18.42 29.82
C ASN A 301 13.07 19.21 31.11
N ALA A 302 12.24 19.06 32.14
CA ALA A 302 12.33 19.86 33.37
C ALA A 302 13.60 19.57 34.16
N GLU A 303 14.17 18.37 34.03
CA GLU A 303 15.35 17.93 34.80
C GLU A 303 16.65 18.09 33.99
N SER A 304 16.67 17.70 32.71
CA SER A 304 17.89 17.76 31.88
C SER A 304 18.03 19.06 31.09
N GLY A 305 16.92 19.78 30.87
CA GLY A 305 16.88 20.96 30.00
C GLY A 305 16.95 20.63 28.51
N GLU A 306 16.97 19.34 28.16
CA GLU A 306 17.06 18.84 26.82
C GLU A 306 15.75 19.12 26.04
N PRO A 307 15.81 19.43 24.73
CA PRO A 307 14.63 19.64 23.93
C PRO A 307 13.83 18.32 23.79
N THR A 308 12.51 18.43 23.85
CA THR A 308 11.55 17.33 23.66
C THR A 308 10.35 17.82 22.87
N GLY A 309 9.51 16.91 22.40
CA GLY A 309 8.29 17.21 21.65
C GLY A 309 8.45 16.98 20.14
N ILE A 310 7.37 17.20 19.41
CA ILE A 310 7.26 16.88 17.97
C ILE A 310 8.41 17.49 17.16
N LEU A 311 8.81 18.73 17.47
CA LEU A 311 9.92 19.38 16.77
C LEU A 311 11.25 18.64 16.98
N ASN A 312 11.52 18.19 18.21
CA ASN A 312 12.73 17.43 18.52
C ASN A 312 12.73 16.06 17.82
N ASP A 313 11.59 15.38 17.78
CA ASP A 313 11.44 14.09 17.08
C ASP A 313 11.67 14.27 15.58
N TYR A 314 11.15 15.35 14.99
CA TYR A 314 11.38 15.71 13.59
C TYR A 314 12.85 16.01 13.28
N ILE A 315 13.50 16.78 14.15
CA ILE A 315 14.92 17.12 14.02
C ILE A 315 15.78 15.85 14.14
N SER A 316 15.47 14.99 15.11
CA SER A 316 16.18 13.72 15.29
C SER A 316 16.01 12.79 14.10
N LEU A 317 14.80 12.74 13.53
CA LEU A 317 14.54 12.00 12.30
C LEU A 317 15.36 12.57 11.13
N ALA A 318 15.29 13.88 10.89
CA ALA A 318 16.06 14.54 9.84
C ALA A 318 17.57 14.33 10.00
N SER A 319 18.08 14.43 11.24
CA SER A 319 19.48 14.17 11.56
C SER A 319 19.92 12.74 11.23
N ASN A 320 19.11 11.75 11.66
CA ASN A 320 19.38 10.35 11.32
C ASN A 320 19.38 10.12 9.81
N CYS A 321 18.51 10.81 9.12
CA CYS A 321 18.36 10.75 7.69
C CYS A 321 19.54 11.36 6.92
N MET A 322 20.10 12.44 7.43
CA MET A 322 21.29 13.10 6.85
C MET A 322 22.62 12.46 7.28
N GLY A 323 22.59 11.47 8.17
CA GLY A 323 23.80 10.86 8.73
C GLY A 323 24.57 11.77 9.69
N GLU A 324 24.03 12.93 10.02
CA GLU A 324 24.67 13.96 10.86
C GLU A 324 24.00 14.04 12.23
N LYS A 325 24.79 14.28 13.27
CA LYS A 325 24.26 14.57 14.62
C LYS A 325 23.96 16.06 14.72
N VAL A 326 22.70 16.38 14.98
CA VAL A 326 22.26 17.72 15.39
C VAL A 326 22.31 17.88 16.90
#